data_1cea3ae858d637ee21c2a3066f88902b
#
_entry.id   1cea3ae858d637ee21c2a3066f88902b
#
_cell.length_a   1.000
_cell.length_b   1.000
_cell.length_c   1.000
_cell.angle_alpha   90.00
_cell.angle_beta   90.00
_cell.angle_gamma   90.00
#
_symmetry.space_group_name_H-M   'P 1'
#
loop_
_entity.id
_entity.type
_entity.pdbx_description
1 polymer ?
#
loop_
_entity_poly.entity_id
_entity_poly.type
_entity_poly.pdbx_seq_one_letter_code
_entity_poly.pdbx_strand_id
1 'polypeptide(L)'
;MHNYPYTMTEPLQPREVRDVEELRALAHPMRQRILRRLRQTGPATSTTLARDLGENSGIMSYHLRLLAEHNFVHEVTGRGQGRERWWEVSAQHVWIPREGLSIEAQAEVSGLQPGGLTEDLEGFARFRAARQAMGEWGRGTWAVQRARLTLTREQAIQLIADQQELISRYQREAAAAPAGARTVVLGFLAYPEPAPDGLR
;
A
#
# COMPACT_ATOMS: atom_id res chain seq x y z
N MET A 1 9.30 20.95 -11.82
CA MET A 1 9.72 19.75 -12.56
C MET A 1 10.64 18.95 -11.65
N HIS A 2 10.13 17.95 -10.94
CA HIS A 2 10.96 17.02 -10.18
C HIS A 2 11.23 15.81 -11.09
N ASN A 3 12.44 15.78 -11.59
CA ASN A 3 12.93 14.65 -12.37
C ASN A 3 13.25 13.53 -11.36
N TYR A 4 12.48 12.45 -11.32
CA TYR A 4 12.79 11.27 -10.54
C TYR A 4 13.57 10.28 -11.40
N PRO A 5 14.90 10.21 -11.25
CA PRO A 5 15.70 9.17 -11.90
C PRO A 5 15.64 7.93 -10.99
N TYR A 6 14.52 7.22 -10.95
CA TYR A 6 14.44 5.97 -10.20
C TYR A 6 14.10 4.81 -11.13
N THR A 7 15.12 4.18 -11.64
CA THR A 7 15.05 2.84 -12.21
C THR A 7 15.01 1.86 -11.04
N MET A 8 13.83 1.35 -10.69
CA MET A 8 13.71 0.17 -9.83
C MET A 8 14.37 -1.01 -10.56
N THR A 9 15.38 -1.58 -9.95
CA THR A 9 16.24 -2.59 -10.57
C THR A 9 15.61 -3.97 -10.64
N GLU A 10 14.51 -4.23 -9.88
CA GLU A 10 13.72 -5.48 -9.93
C GLU A 10 12.26 -5.23 -9.55
N PRO A 11 11.30 -5.96 -10.16
CA PRO A 11 9.90 -5.89 -9.76
C PRO A 11 9.77 -6.48 -8.35
N LEU A 12 9.30 -5.67 -7.40
CA LEU A 12 9.03 -6.12 -6.05
C LEU A 12 7.89 -7.16 -6.08
N GLN A 13 8.20 -8.39 -5.69
CA GLN A 13 7.23 -9.47 -5.62
C GLN A 13 6.20 -9.22 -4.50
N PRO A 14 4.93 -9.62 -4.71
CA PRO A 14 3.96 -9.63 -3.62
C PRO A 14 4.48 -10.50 -2.47
N ARG A 15 4.38 -10.00 -1.25
CA ARG A 15 4.80 -10.71 -0.05
C ARG A 15 3.60 -11.17 0.75
N GLU A 16 3.49 -12.47 0.98
CA GLU A 16 2.50 -13.03 1.88
C GLU A 16 2.98 -12.90 3.33
N VAL A 17 2.09 -12.44 4.22
CA VAL A 17 2.35 -12.26 5.65
C VAL A 17 1.32 -13.06 6.44
N ARG A 18 1.79 -14.03 7.25
CA ARG A 18 0.97 -14.88 8.15
C ARG A 18 1.45 -14.81 9.60
N ASP A 19 2.69 -14.44 9.79
CA ASP A 19 3.32 -14.41 11.12
C ASP A 19 2.74 -13.28 11.98
N VAL A 20 2.47 -13.59 13.26
CA VAL A 20 1.83 -12.67 14.21
C VAL A 20 2.69 -11.43 14.46
N GLU A 21 4.01 -11.60 14.59
CA GLU A 21 4.91 -10.46 14.85
C GLU A 21 5.04 -9.56 13.62
N GLU A 22 5.02 -10.15 12.42
CA GLU A 22 4.96 -9.39 11.17
C GLU A 22 3.65 -8.60 11.06
N LEU A 23 2.52 -9.22 11.42
CA LEU A 23 1.21 -8.55 11.44
C LEU A 23 1.18 -7.42 12.47
N ARG A 24 1.73 -7.62 13.67
CA ARG A 24 1.92 -6.55 14.66
C ARG A 24 2.78 -5.42 14.14
N ALA A 25 3.86 -5.77 13.43
CA ALA A 25 4.69 -4.76 12.80
C ALA A 25 3.89 -3.92 11.80
N LEU A 26 2.96 -4.49 11.07
CA LEU A 26 2.08 -3.77 10.13
C LEU A 26 0.92 -3.04 10.80
N ALA A 27 0.37 -3.55 11.91
CA ALA A 27 -0.85 -3.02 12.52
C ALA A 27 -0.70 -1.61 13.12
N HIS A 28 0.52 -1.16 13.40
CA HIS A 28 0.74 0.15 13.99
C HIS A 28 0.46 1.30 13.01
N PRO A 29 -0.41 2.27 13.32
CA PRO A 29 -0.82 3.34 12.39
C PRO A 29 0.34 4.13 11.80
N MET A 30 1.36 4.47 12.62
CA MET A 30 2.52 5.22 12.15
C MET A 30 3.34 4.43 11.13
N ARG A 31 3.53 3.12 11.32
CA ARG A 31 4.27 2.27 10.38
C ARG A 31 3.53 2.14 9.05
N GLN A 32 2.20 2.09 9.06
CA GLN A 32 1.40 2.14 7.83
C GLN A 32 1.58 3.47 7.09
N ARG A 33 1.59 4.62 7.82
CA ARG A 33 1.86 5.94 7.23
C ARG A 33 3.26 6.01 6.60
N ILE A 34 4.29 5.46 7.27
CA ILE A 34 5.65 5.39 6.74
C ILE A 34 5.69 4.57 5.44
N LEU A 35 5.16 3.34 5.45
CA LEU A 35 5.14 2.47 4.27
C LEU A 35 4.42 3.12 3.10
N ARG A 36 3.29 3.75 3.35
CA ARG A 36 2.54 4.49 2.33
C ARG A 36 3.35 5.63 1.76
N ARG A 37 3.95 6.46 2.63
CA ARG A 37 4.77 7.60 2.19
C ARG A 37 5.94 7.15 1.31
N LEU A 38 6.62 6.06 1.71
CA LEU A 38 7.72 5.49 0.93
C LEU A 38 7.24 4.95 -0.44
N ARG A 39 6.08 4.30 -0.49
CA ARG A 39 5.49 3.83 -1.77
C ARG A 39 5.12 4.98 -2.71
N GLN A 40 4.59 6.07 -2.16
CA GLN A 40 4.11 7.21 -2.96
C GLN A 40 5.24 8.05 -3.53
N THR A 41 6.34 8.21 -2.80
CA THR A 41 7.37 9.21 -3.15
C THR A 41 8.77 8.63 -3.28
N GLY A 42 8.90 7.31 -3.12
CA GLY A 42 10.19 6.62 -3.15
C GLY A 42 11.00 6.76 -1.85
N PRO A 43 12.26 6.38 -1.87
CA PRO A 43 13.12 6.33 -0.71
C PRO A 43 13.25 7.66 0.02
N ALA A 44 13.31 7.57 1.34
CA ALA A 44 13.43 8.74 2.21
C ALA A 44 14.27 8.45 3.47
N THR A 45 14.82 9.51 4.08
CA THR A 45 15.50 9.43 5.38
C THR A 45 14.48 9.54 6.53
N SER A 46 14.88 9.12 7.74
CA SER A 46 14.06 9.34 8.96
C SER A 46 13.73 10.82 9.18
N THR A 47 14.63 11.72 8.85
CA THR A 47 14.42 13.18 8.94
C THR A 47 13.38 13.66 7.93
N THR A 48 13.44 13.19 6.69
CA THR A 48 12.45 13.52 5.65
C THR A 48 11.07 13.01 6.05
N LEU A 49 10.98 11.74 6.49
CA LEU A 49 9.72 11.16 6.95
C LEU A 49 9.13 11.89 8.17
N ALA A 50 9.98 12.26 9.12
CA ALA A 50 9.57 13.04 10.29
C ALA A 50 8.91 14.36 9.91
N ARG A 51 9.54 15.12 9.01
CA ARG A 51 8.99 16.37 8.49
C ARG A 51 7.65 16.15 7.76
N ASP A 52 7.59 15.15 6.88
CA ASP A 52 6.44 14.90 6.02
C ASP A 52 5.24 14.34 6.78
N LEU A 53 5.48 13.63 7.88
CA LEU A 53 4.45 13.01 8.72
C LEU A 53 4.15 13.78 10.01
N GLY A 54 4.86 14.89 10.25
CA GLY A 54 4.65 15.74 11.43
C GLY A 54 5.12 15.11 12.74
N GLU A 55 6.24 14.38 12.70
CA GLU A 55 6.75 13.60 13.82
C GLU A 55 8.24 13.87 14.13
N ASN A 56 8.74 13.26 15.20
CA ASN A 56 10.13 13.33 15.60
C ASN A 56 10.99 12.31 14.83
N SER A 57 12.20 12.70 14.42
CA SER A 57 13.11 11.83 13.66
C SER A 57 13.58 10.59 14.44
N GLY A 58 13.66 10.68 15.77
CA GLY A 58 13.97 9.55 16.64
C GLY A 58 12.86 8.49 16.61
N ILE A 59 11.59 8.93 16.68
CA ILE A 59 10.41 8.07 16.54
C ILE A 59 10.39 7.42 15.17
N MET A 60 10.66 8.17 14.10
CA MET A 60 10.77 7.62 12.75
C MET A 60 11.86 6.56 12.66
N SER A 61 13.04 6.81 13.21
CA SER A 61 14.15 5.85 13.21
C SER A 61 13.81 4.56 13.97
N TYR A 62 13.02 4.64 15.04
CA TYR A 62 12.54 3.47 15.78
C TYR A 62 11.57 2.64 14.91
N HIS A 63 10.56 3.28 14.31
CA HIS A 63 9.60 2.58 13.46
C HIS A 63 10.23 1.99 12.20
N LEU A 64 11.19 2.68 11.59
CA LEU A 64 11.92 2.17 10.42
C LEU A 64 12.76 0.93 10.77
N ARG A 65 13.39 0.89 11.95
CA ARG A 65 14.11 -0.30 12.41
C ARG A 65 13.18 -1.50 12.59
N LEU A 66 12.05 -1.32 13.27
CA LEU A 66 11.05 -2.37 13.42
C LEU A 66 10.52 -2.88 12.07
N LEU A 67 10.27 -1.98 11.12
CA LEU A 67 9.88 -2.38 9.78
C LEU A 67 11.00 -3.14 9.05
N ALA A 68 12.26 -2.78 9.28
CA ALA A 68 13.41 -3.44 8.67
C ALA A 68 13.67 -4.82 9.29
N GLU A 69 13.48 -4.99 10.61
CA GLU A 69 13.56 -6.28 11.31
C GLU A 69 12.63 -7.33 10.69
N HIS A 70 11.46 -6.88 10.20
CA HIS A 70 10.50 -7.74 9.51
C HIS A 70 10.58 -7.63 7.98
N ASN A 71 11.64 -7.05 7.42
CA ASN A 71 11.87 -6.90 5.99
C ASN A 71 10.74 -6.18 5.22
N PHE A 72 10.01 -5.24 5.83
CA PHE A 72 9.06 -4.37 5.14
C PHE A 72 9.72 -3.17 4.48
N VAL A 73 10.88 -2.77 5.00
CA VAL A 73 11.75 -1.75 4.41
C VAL A 73 13.20 -2.24 4.46
N HIS A 74 14.03 -1.70 3.60
CA HIS A 74 15.47 -1.92 3.64
C HIS A 74 16.23 -0.61 3.45
N GLU A 75 17.50 -0.63 3.82
CA GLU A 75 18.38 0.51 3.63
C GLU A 75 18.91 0.53 2.18
N VAL A 76 18.79 1.68 1.53
CA VAL A 76 19.33 1.89 0.19
C VAL A 76 20.82 2.22 0.29
N THR A 77 21.67 1.31 -0.16
CA THR A 77 23.13 1.49 -0.17
C THR A 77 23.56 2.48 -1.25
N GLY A 78 24.62 3.23 -0.98
CA GLY A 78 25.20 4.18 -1.96
C GLY A 78 24.41 5.47 -2.17
N ARG A 79 23.37 5.73 -1.37
CA ARG A 79 22.60 6.95 -1.40
C ARG A 79 22.79 7.75 -0.11
N GLY A 80 23.04 9.06 -0.25
CA GLY A 80 23.26 9.96 0.88
C GLY A 80 24.71 10.31 1.11
N GLN A 81 24.95 11.34 1.92
CA GLN A 81 26.29 11.76 2.35
C GLN A 81 26.44 11.51 3.86
N GLY A 82 27.56 10.92 4.27
CA GLY A 82 27.88 10.70 5.67
C GLY A 82 27.05 9.59 6.36
N ARG A 83 26.35 9.95 7.46
CA ARG A 83 25.59 8.99 8.30
C ARG A 83 24.11 8.91 7.96
N GLU A 84 23.65 9.50 6.86
CA GLU A 84 22.27 9.45 6.45
C GLU A 84 21.89 8.07 5.93
N ARG A 85 20.87 7.44 6.53
CA ARG A 85 20.28 6.20 6.05
C ARG A 85 19.03 6.49 5.24
N TRP A 86 19.02 5.97 4.02
CA TRP A 86 17.87 6.05 3.13
C TRP A 86 17.11 4.73 3.16
N TRP A 87 15.81 4.82 3.28
CA TRP A 87 14.93 3.68 3.44
C TRP A 87 13.98 3.57 2.27
N GLU A 88 13.77 2.35 1.82
CA GLU A 88 12.85 2.00 0.75
C GLU A 88 11.99 0.79 1.16
N VAL A 89 10.78 0.66 0.58
CA VAL A 89 9.93 -0.52 0.80
C VAL A 89 10.54 -1.75 0.16
N SER A 90 10.52 -2.87 0.87
CA SER A 90 11.04 -4.16 0.36
C SER A 90 10.05 -4.90 -0.52
N ALA A 91 8.75 -4.60 -0.43
CA ALA A 91 7.71 -5.15 -1.27
C ALA A 91 6.64 -4.08 -1.56
N GLN A 92 6.23 -3.96 -2.81
CA GLN A 92 5.19 -3.00 -3.21
C GLN A 92 3.82 -3.39 -2.68
N HIS A 93 3.57 -4.68 -2.56
CA HIS A 93 2.30 -5.22 -2.12
C HIS A 93 2.51 -6.28 -1.03
N VAL A 94 1.81 -6.10 0.08
CA VAL A 94 1.73 -7.09 1.16
C VAL A 94 0.35 -7.72 1.10
N TRP A 95 0.33 -9.03 1.03
CA TRP A 95 -0.86 -9.85 1.03
C TRP A 95 -1.00 -10.56 2.36
N ILE A 96 -2.17 -10.44 2.98
CA ILE A 96 -2.50 -11.13 4.22
C ILE A 96 -3.64 -12.11 3.90
N PRO A 97 -3.37 -13.43 3.89
CA PRO A 97 -4.40 -14.42 3.65
C PRO A 97 -5.41 -14.41 4.80
N ARG A 98 -6.67 -14.63 4.48
CA ARG A 98 -7.72 -14.66 5.51
C ARG A 98 -7.95 -16.04 6.08
N GLU A 99 -7.44 -17.09 5.45
CA GLU A 99 -7.56 -18.48 5.88
C GLU A 99 -6.22 -19.01 6.37
N GLY A 100 -6.26 -19.89 7.37
CA GLY A 100 -5.07 -20.49 7.96
C GLY A 100 -4.27 -19.58 8.88
N LEU A 101 -4.83 -18.45 9.29
CA LEU A 101 -4.25 -17.61 10.35
C LEU A 101 -4.58 -18.16 11.73
N SER A 102 -3.64 -18.06 12.67
CA SER A 102 -3.90 -18.32 14.09
C SER A 102 -4.93 -17.31 14.65
N ILE A 103 -5.51 -17.61 15.80
CA ILE A 103 -6.47 -16.71 16.47
C ILE A 103 -5.81 -15.36 16.77
N GLU A 104 -4.56 -15.37 17.23
CA GLU A 104 -3.77 -14.18 17.51
C GLU A 104 -3.54 -13.35 16.22
N ALA A 105 -3.17 -14.02 15.13
CA ALA A 105 -2.97 -13.37 13.84
C ALA A 105 -4.28 -12.73 13.30
N GLN A 106 -5.42 -13.39 13.49
CA GLN A 106 -6.73 -12.84 13.13
C GLN A 106 -7.07 -11.58 13.93
N ALA A 107 -6.72 -11.55 15.23
CA ALA A 107 -6.91 -10.38 16.07
C ALA A 107 -6.07 -9.18 15.58
N GLU A 108 -4.80 -9.42 15.22
CA GLU A 108 -3.94 -8.37 14.66
C GLU A 108 -4.46 -7.84 13.32
N VAL A 109 -4.93 -8.72 12.43
CA VAL A 109 -5.54 -8.33 11.15
C VAL A 109 -6.80 -7.48 11.35
N SER A 110 -7.60 -7.82 12.37
CA SER A 110 -8.80 -7.03 12.72
C SER A 110 -8.46 -5.63 13.21
N GLY A 111 -7.29 -5.45 13.82
CA GLY A 111 -6.73 -4.15 14.21
C GLY A 111 -6.11 -3.37 13.06
N LEU A 112 -5.84 -4.03 11.93
CA LEU A 112 -5.37 -3.35 10.72
C LEU A 112 -6.51 -2.45 10.21
N GLN A 113 -6.39 -1.18 10.51
CA GLN A 113 -7.29 -0.18 9.91
C GLN A 113 -7.20 -0.35 8.38
N PRO A 114 -8.30 -0.23 7.63
CA PRO A 114 -8.24 -0.01 6.19
C PRO A 114 -7.63 1.38 5.94
N GLY A 115 -6.44 1.56 6.50
CA GLY A 115 -5.70 2.79 6.47
C GLY A 115 -5.23 3.07 5.06
N GLY A 116 -5.97 3.88 4.38
CA GLY A 116 -5.77 4.20 2.99
C GLY A 116 -7.08 4.63 2.35
N LEU A 117 -8.21 4.05 2.77
CA LEU A 117 -9.49 4.37 2.10
C LEU A 117 -9.84 5.86 2.19
N THR A 118 -9.68 6.48 3.34
CA THR A 118 -9.92 7.93 3.49
C THR A 118 -8.95 8.74 2.64
N GLU A 119 -7.67 8.38 2.65
CA GLU A 119 -6.65 9.08 1.87
C GLU A 119 -6.76 8.79 0.38
N ASP A 120 -7.21 7.59 -0.01
CA ASP A 120 -7.54 7.27 -1.41
C ASP A 120 -8.72 8.11 -1.89
N LEU A 121 -9.74 8.32 -1.05
CA LEU A 121 -10.86 9.22 -1.35
C LEU A 121 -10.40 10.67 -1.45
N GLU A 122 -9.51 11.14 -0.58
CA GLU A 122 -8.90 12.47 -0.68
C GLU A 122 -8.03 12.58 -1.93
N GLY A 123 -7.25 11.54 -2.24
CA GLY A 123 -6.44 11.44 -3.46
C GLY A 123 -7.31 11.53 -4.71
N PHE A 124 -8.43 10.82 -4.72
CA PHE A 124 -9.42 10.89 -5.79
C PHE A 124 -10.06 12.28 -5.89
N ALA A 125 -10.35 12.95 -4.77
CA ALA A 125 -10.85 14.31 -4.79
C ALA A 125 -9.82 15.30 -5.38
N ARG A 126 -8.54 15.18 -5.02
CA ARG A 126 -7.45 15.96 -5.63
C ARG A 126 -7.31 15.70 -7.13
N PHE A 127 -7.37 14.42 -7.55
CA PHE A 127 -7.38 14.05 -8.96
C PHE A 127 -8.55 14.73 -9.70
N ARG A 128 -9.77 14.67 -9.17
CA ARG A 128 -10.94 15.29 -9.77
C ARG A 128 -10.77 16.81 -9.99
N ALA A 129 -10.18 17.49 -9.01
CA ALA A 129 -9.89 18.93 -9.10
C ALA A 129 -8.84 19.25 -10.18
N ALA A 130 -7.80 18.42 -10.32
CA ALA A 130 -6.71 18.61 -11.27
C ALA A 130 -6.98 18.01 -12.67
N ARG A 131 -8.05 17.24 -12.84
CA ARG A 131 -8.30 16.39 -14.02
C ARG A 131 -8.17 17.10 -15.36
N GLN A 132 -8.72 18.32 -15.47
CA GLN A 132 -8.67 19.07 -16.72
C GLN A 132 -7.25 19.44 -17.14
N ALA A 133 -6.40 19.76 -16.17
CA ALA A 133 -5.00 20.10 -16.41
C ALA A 133 -4.11 18.87 -16.72
N MET A 134 -4.62 17.65 -16.51
CA MET A 134 -3.88 16.40 -16.74
C MET A 134 -3.93 15.92 -18.20
N GLY A 135 -4.59 16.64 -19.11
CA GLY A 135 -4.65 16.30 -20.52
C GLY A 135 -5.29 14.94 -20.77
N GLU A 136 -4.62 14.07 -21.50
CA GLU A 136 -5.10 12.71 -21.83
C GLU A 136 -5.29 11.86 -20.57
N TRP A 137 -4.44 11.99 -19.57
CA TRP A 137 -4.55 11.29 -18.29
C TRP A 137 -5.77 11.71 -17.45
N GLY A 138 -6.41 12.80 -17.78
CA GLY A 138 -7.68 13.21 -17.19
C GLY A 138 -8.92 12.62 -17.87
N ARG A 139 -8.76 11.92 -18.99
CA ARG A 139 -9.84 11.39 -19.82
C ARG A 139 -9.73 9.88 -19.97
N GLY A 140 -10.78 9.14 -19.57
CA GLY A 140 -10.87 7.70 -19.80
C GLY A 140 -9.96 6.80 -18.95
N THR A 141 -9.13 7.38 -18.06
CA THR A 141 -8.18 6.62 -17.22
C THR A 141 -8.64 6.46 -15.78
N TRP A 142 -9.87 6.74 -15.48
CA TRP A 142 -10.44 6.63 -14.14
C TRP A 142 -11.84 6.02 -14.20
N ALA A 143 -12.18 5.30 -13.14
CA ALA A 143 -13.52 4.73 -12.98
C ALA A 143 -13.93 4.79 -11.51
N VAL A 144 -15.23 4.92 -11.27
CA VAL A 144 -15.87 4.63 -9.98
C VAL A 144 -16.91 3.57 -10.26
N GLN A 145 -16.71 2.39 -9.69
CA GLN A 145 -17.63 1.28 -9.85
C GLN A 145 -18.20 0.87 -8.49
N ARG A 146 -19.50 0.68 -8.44
CA ARG A 146 -20.21 0.06 -7.32
C ARG A 146 -21.12 -1.02 -7.86
N ALA A 147 -21.08 -2.18 -7.23
CA ALA A 147 -21.97 -3.30 -7.56
C ALA A 147 -22.49 -3.92 -6.27
N ARG A 148 -23.73 -4.43 -6.31
CA ARG A 148 -24.26 -5.37 -5.32
C ARG A 148 -24.47 -6.69 -6.03
N LEU A 149 -23.78 -7.72 -5.57
CA LEU A 149 -23.82 -9.05 -6.14
C LEU A 149 -24.34 -10.02 -5.09
N THR A 150 -25.26 -10.88 -5.46
CA THR A 150 -25.68 -11.99 -4.61
C THR A 150 -24.81 -13.18 -4.95
N LEU A 151 -23.87 -13.52 -4.06
CA LEU A 151 -22.85 -14.55 -4.26
C LEU A 151 -22.92 -15.59 -3.14
N THR A 152 -22.54 -16.82 -3.44
CA THR A 152 -22.17 -17.77 -2.39
C THR A 152 -20.82 -17.36 -1.78
N ARG A 153 -20.47 -17.97 -0.63
CA ARG A 153 -19.17 -17.73 0.01
C ARG A 153 -18.00 -18.05 -0.94
N GLU A 154 -18.11 -19.17 -1.65
CA GLU A 154 -17.11 -19.65 -2.60
C GLU A 154 -16.95 -18.68 -3.78
N GLN A 155 -18.06 -18.18 -4.32
CA GLN A 155 -18.05 -17.18 -5.39
C GLN A 155 -17.44 -15.84 -4.92
N ALA A 156 -17.70 -15.42 -3.68
CA ALA A 156 -17.11 -14.21 -3.13
C ALA A 156 -15.59 -14.36 -2.94
N ILE A 157 -15.12 -15.52 -2.47
CA ILE A 157 -13.68 -15.83 -2.35
C ILE A 157 -13.04 -15.80 -3.74
N GLN A 158 -13.67 -16.43 -4.74
CA GLN A 158 -13.16 -16.48 -6.11
C GLN A 158 -13.07 -15.07 -6.72
N LEU A 159 -14.08 -14.23 -6.54
CA LEU A 159 -14.05 -12.84 -7.00
C LEU A 159 -12.86 -12.05 -6.42
N ILE A 160 -12.57 -12.24 -5.13
CA ILE A 160 -11.41 -11.60 -4.49
C ILE A 160 -10.11 -12.14 -5.07
N ALA A 161 -10.00 -13.44 -5.30
CA ALA A 161 -8.82 -14.06 -5.90
C ALA A 161 -8.58 -13.58 -7.34
N ASP A 162 -9.61 -13.54 -8.17
CA ASP A 162 -9.54 -13.04 -9.55
C ASP A 162 -9.08 -11.58 -9.61
N GLN A 163 -9.59 -10.77 -8.70
CA GLN A 163 -9.20 -9.36 -8.61
C GLN A 163 -7.72 -9.21 -8.23
N GLN A 164 -7.23 -10.04 -7.30
CA GLN A 164 -5.82 -10.03 -6.91
C GLN A 164 -4.90 -10.50 -8.04
N GLU A 165 -5.30 -11.54 -8.78
CA GLU A 165 -4.55 -12.01 -9.94
C GLU A 165 -4.47 -10.93 -11.02
N LEU A 166 -5.59 -10.23 -11.27
CA LEU A 166 -5.64 -9.10 -12.21
C LEU A 166 -4.62 -8.02 -11.82
N ILE A 167 -4.62 -7.57 -10.57
CA ILE A 167 -3.67 -6.56 -10.08
C ILE A 167 -2.24 -7.06 -10.22
N SER A 168 -1.96 -8.31 -9.80
CA SER A 168 -0.62 -8.90 -9.85
C SER A 168 -0.09 -8.98 -11.28
N ARG A 169 -0.95 -9.25 -12.27
CA ARG A 169 -0.57 -9.22 -13.68
C ARG A 169 -0.11 -7.82 -14.11
N TYR A 170 -0.89 -6.79 -13.83
CA TYR A 170 -0.50 -5.41 -14.16
C TYR A 170 0.72 -4.93 -13.40
N GLN A 171 0.94 -5.38 -12.17
CA GLN A 171 2.16 -5.07 -11.42
C GLN A 171 3.41 -5.67 -12.06
N ARG A 172 3.35 -6.91 -12.56
CA ARG A 172 4.46 -7.53 -13.30
C ARG A 172 4.75 -6.81 -14.61
N GLU A 173 3.71 -6.41 -15.34
CA GLU A 173 3.85 -5.65 -16.58
C GLU A 173 4.42 -4.24 -16.32
N ALA A 174 4.05 -3.61 -15.21
CA ALA A 174 4.51 -2.29 -14.82
C ALA A 174 6.00 -2.23 -14.43
N ALA A 175 6.63 -3.37 -14.15
CA ALA A 175 8.07 -3.44 -13.88
C ALA A 175 8.93 -2.94 -15.06
N ALA A 176 8.40 -2.99 -16.28
CA ALA A 176 9.02 -2.46 -17.50
C ALA A 176 8.24 -1.24 -18.03
N ALA A 177 7.72 -0.41 -17.14
CA ALA A 177 6.86 0.70 -17.53
C ALA A 177 7.54 1.64 -18.53
N PRO A 178 6.91 1.91 -19.68
CA PRO A 178 7.48 2.77 -20.72
C PRO A 178 7.52 4.24 -20.26
N ALA A 179 8.30 5.04 -20.97
CA ALA A 179 8.34 6.49 -20.76
C ALA A 179 6.92 7.08 -20.86
N GLY A 180 6.54 7.91 -19.88
CA GLY A 180 5.20 8.50 -19.80
C GLY A 180 4.19 7.72 -18.95
N ALA A 181 4.52 6.52 -18.47
CA ALA A 181 3.70 5.80 -17.51
C ALA A 181 3.52 6.61 -16.20
N ARG A 182 2.35 6.46 -15.57
CA ARG A 182 2.03 7.13 -14.30
C ARG A 182 1.52 6.11 -13.29
N THR A 183 1.76 6.38 -12.03
CA THR A 183 1.15 5.63 -10.95
C THR A 183 -0.36 5.81 -10.95
N VAL A 184 -1.08 4.70 -10.99
CA VAL A 184 -2.54 4.64 -10.82
C VAL A 184 -2.84 4.05 -9.45
N VAL A 185 -3.65 4.76 -8.66
CA VAL A 185 -4.13 4.26 -7.37
C VAL A 185 -5.40 3.45 -7.62
N LEU A 186 -5.43 2.23 -7.11
CA LEU A 186 -6.57 1.33 -7.18
C LEU A 186 -6.96 0.91 -5.76
N GLY A 187 -8.20 1.19 -5.37
CA GLY A 187 -8.82 0.68 -4.15
C GLY A 187 -9.91 -0.34 -4.48
N PHE A 188 -9.89 -1.49 -3.80
CA PHE A 188 -10.92 -2.50 -3.90
C PHE A 188 -11.44 -2.84 -2.50
N LEU A 189 -12.75 -2.78 -2.33
CA LEU A 189 -13.43 -3.12 -1.09
C LEU A 189 -14.58 -4.07 -1.40
N ALA A 190 -14.51 -5.29 -0.88
CA ALA A 190 -15.56 -6.30 -0.98
C ALA A 190 -15.83 -6.89 0.40
N TYR A 191 -17.07 -6.91 0.80
CA TYR A 191 -17.50 -7.46 2.09
C TYR A 191 -18.95 -7.93 1.99
N PRO A 192 -19.35 -8.98 2.74
CA PRO A 192 -20.75 -9.35 2.83
C PRO A 192 -21.53 -8.26 3.59
N GLU A 193 -22.67 -7.87 3.05
CA GLU A 193 -23.57 -6.94 3.74
C GLU A 193 -24.16 -7.66 4.98
N PRO A 194 -23.97 -7.14 6.20
CA PRO A 194 -24.55 -7.77 7.37
C PRO A 194 -26.09 -7.76 7.27
N ALA A 195 -26.74 -8.83 7.71
CA ALA A 195 -28.18 -8.86 7.78
C ALA A 195 -28.69 -7.72 8.68
N PRO A 196 -29.82 -7.07 8.36
CA PRO A 196 -30.34 -5.92 9.10
C PRO A 196 -30.49 -6.19 10.61
N ASP A 197 -30.68 -7.43 11.03
CA ASP A 197 -30.84 -7.87 12.42
C ASP A 197 -29.57 -8.49 13.03
N GLY A 198 -28.44 -8.49 12.32
CA GLY A 198 -27.21 -9.23 12.66
C GLY A 198 -26.22 -8.49 13.57
N LEU A 199 -26.57 -7.37 14.16
CA LEU A 199 -25.75 -6.62 15.13
C LEU A 199 -26.26 -6.80 16.57
N ARG A 200 -26.75 -8.01 16.93
CA ARG A 200 -27.02 -8.36 18.33
C ARG A 200 -26.01 -9.33 18.87
#